data_545745fdda1b158aef5280cb6c765e50
#
_entry.id   545745fdda1b158aef5280cb6c765e50
#
_cell.length_a   1.000
_cell.length_b   1.000
_cell.length_c   1.000
_cell.angle_alpha   90.00
_cell.angle_beta   90.00
_cell.angle_gamma   90.00
#
_symmetry.space_group_name_H-M   'P 1'
#
loop_
_entity.id
_entity.type
_entity.pdbx_description
1 polymer ?
#
loop_
_entity_poly.entity_id
_entity_poly.type
_entity_poly.pdbx_seq_one_letter_code
_entity_poly.pdbx_strand_id
1 'polypeptide(L)'
;MRRVVFVDLDDTLFQTQRKNPQADRLAAVDRDGKPLSFRCGRQEAFLDWLAKDALVVPVTGRSVDAFLRVTLPLGKRAICSFGGVILDADGQPEPEWHGRMAEAAGGTEDAMDGLLGSVADAAAGHRVDVRHRIIRDAGLPLYISVKHNAGDGGETARLATVVSPAVPEGWTIHVNGNNMALLPPFLGKAAAVAFFMERFVGEGPVLTVGVGDSLTDVGFMELCDYAVAPTKSQIVSVLSWQTPLAASGTGEKA
;
A
#
# COMPACT_ATOMS: atom_id res chain seq x y z
N MET A 1 9.91 -9.17 -26.02
CA MET A 1 10.21 -8.28 -24.89
C MET A 1 9.38 -8.76 -23.71
N ARG A 2 10.03 -9.07 -22.58
CA ARG A 2 9.31 -9.45 -21.35
C ARG A 2 8.57 -8.24 -20.80
N ARG A 3 7.48 -8.47 -20.04
CA ARG A 3 6.72 -7.41 -19.36
C ARG A 3 6.62 -7.75 -17.88
N VAL A 4 6.82 -6.77 -17.02
CA VAL A 4 6.66 -6.88 -15.57
C VAL A 4 5.78 -5.72 -15.10
N VAL A 5 4.73 -6.05 -14.35
CA VAL A 5 3.79 -5.09 -13.80
C VAL A 5 3.89 -5.16 -12.28
N PHE A 6 4.33 -4.09 -11.65
CA PHE A 6 4.26 -3.90 -10.21
C PHE A 6 2.96 -3.18 -9.88
N VAL A 7 2.09 -3.81 -9.10
CA VAL A 7 0.73 -3.30 -8.89
C VAL A 7 0.36 -3.30 -7.42
N ASP A 8 -0.10 -2.14 -6.92
CA ASP A 8 -0.75 -2.09 -5.62
C ASP A 8 -2.13 -2.77 -5.67
N LEU A 9 -2.65 -3.15 -4.53
CA LEU A 9 -3.88 -3.92 -4.40
C LEU A 9 -5.08 -3.09 -3.94
N ASP A 10 -5.01 -2.55 -2.72
CA ASP A 10 -6.11 -1.85 -2.08
C ASP A 10 -6.31 -0.48 -2.72
N ASP A 11 -7.55 -0.15 -3.08
CA ASP A 11 -7.94 1.06 -3.82
C ASP A 11 -7.42 1.13 -5.27
N THR A 12 -6.58 0.19 -5.68
CA THR A 12 -6.09 0.02 -7.05
C THR A 12 -6.88 -1.07 -7.80
N LEU A 13 -6.78 -2.33 -7.37
CA LEU A 13 -7.46 -3.46 -8.02
C LEU A 13 -8.80 -3.83 -7.38
N PHE A 14 -9.01 -3.47 -6.14
CA PHE A 14 -10.25 -3.71 -5.40
C PHE A 14 -10.40 -2.76 -4.22
N GLN A 15 -11.60 -2.69 -3.63
CA GLN A 15 -11.91 -1.90 -2.45
C GLN A 15 -12.82 -2.65 -1.49
N THR A 16 -12.98 -2.10 -0.27
CA THR A 16 -14.10 -2.50 0.59
C THR A 16 -15.42 -2.05 -0.05
N GLN A 17 -16.50 -2.80 0.20
CA GLN A 17 -17.83 -2.47 -0.33
C GLN A 17 -18.30 -1.06 0.09
N ARG A 18 -17.86 -0.56 1.25
CA ARG A 18 -18.13 0.82 1.68
C ARG A 18 -17.54 1.87 0.72
N LYS A 19 -16.34 1.65 0.19
CA LYS A 19 -15.68 2.56 -0.76
C LYS A 19 -16.23 2.41 -2.18
N ASN A 20 -16.69 1.22 -2.55
CA ASN A 20 -17.28 0.94 -3.84
C ASN A 20 -18.51 0.02 -3.69
N PRO A 21 -19.70 0.60 -3.41
CA PRO A 21 -20.93 -0.18 -3.21
C PRO A 21 -21.38 -1.00 -4.43
N GLN A 22 -20.89 -0.67 -5.63
CA GLN A 22 -21.20 -1.38 -6.88
C GLN A 22 -20.24 -2.54 -7.16
N ALA A 23 -19.19 -2.72 -6.34
CA ALA A 23 -18.29 -3.85 -6.48
C ALA A 23 -18.97 -5.12 -5.92
N ASP A 24 -19.13 -6.12 -6.76
CA ASP A 24 -19.90 -7.33 -6.49
C ASP A 24 -19.06 -8.62 -6.55
N ARG A 25 -17.83 -8.55 -7.06
CA ARG A 25 -16.94 -9.70 -7.22
C ARG A 25 -15.95 -9.77 -6.06
N LEU A 26 -15.95 -10.90 -5.35
CA LEU A 26 -15.05 -11.11 -4.23
C LEU A 26 -13.58 -10.97 -4.67
N ALA A 27 -12.79 -10.22 -3.89
CA ALA A 27 -11.38 -9.99 -4.12
C ALA A 27 -10.49 -10.32 -2.92
N ALA A 28 -11.03 -10.27 -1.70
CA ALA A 28 -10.31 -10.70 -0.50
C ALA A 28 -11.29 -11.08 0.61
N VAL A 29 -10.85 -11.99 1.48
CA VAL A 29 -11.58 -12.38 2.69
C VAL A 29 -10.86 -11.91 3.96
N ASP A 30 -11.58 -11.83 5.08
CA ASP A 30 -11.02 -11.58 6.40
C ASP A 30 -10.40 -12.86 7.01
N ARG A 31 -9.97 -12.79 8.28
CA ARG A 31 -9.37 -13.94 8.98
C ARG A 31 -10.34 -15.09 9.24
N ASP A 32 -11.64 -14.78 9.28
CA ASP A 32 -12.69 -15.77 9.47
C ASP A 32 -13.21 -16.33 8.13
N GLY A 33 -12.61 -15.95 7.00
CA GLY A 33 -13.03 -16.35 5.66
C GLY A 33 -14.25 -15.58 5.15
N LYS A 34 -14.71 -14.52 5.85
CA LYS A 34 -15.84 -13.71 5.41
C LYS A 34 -15.43 -12.72 4.33
N PRO A 35 -16.30 -12.43 3.35
CA PRO A 35 -16.05 -11.41 2.33
C PRO A 35 -15.65 -10.06 2.93
N LEU A 36 -14.52 -9.50 2.47
CA LEU A 36 -13.97 -8.24 2.99
C LEU A 36 -13.83 -7.16 1.91
N SER A 37 -13.25 -7.52 0.77
CA SER A 37 -12.99 -6.59 -0.32
C SER A 37 -13.54 -7.14 -1.63
N PHE A 38 -13.95 -6.23 -2.51
CA PHE A 38 -14.62 -6.56 -3.75
C PHE A 38 -14.04 -5.75 -4.91
N ARG A 39 -14.16 -6.28 -6.12
CA ARG A 39 -13.85 -5.59 -7.39
C ARG A 39 -15.08 -5.49 -8.27
N CYS A 40 -15.11 -4.49 -9.12
CA CYS A 40 -16.10 -4.39 -10.19
C CYS A 40 -15.58 -4.97 -11.51
N GLY A 41 -16.43 -5.14 -12.50
CA GLY A 41 -16.04 -5.68 -13.81
C GLY A 41 -14.95 -4.90 -14.53
N ARG A 42 -14.85 -3.56 -14.31
CA ARG A 42 -13.78 -2.74 -14.88
C ARG A 42 -12.42 -3.04 -14.26
N GLN A 43 -12.37 -3.28 -12.97
CA GLN A 43 -11.13 -3.67 -12.28
C GLN A 43 -10.68 -5.08 -12.67
N GLU A 44 -11.63 -6.00 -12.88
CA GLU A 44 -11.33 -7.32 -13.43
C GLU A 44 -10.73 -7.21 -14.83
N ALA A 45 -11.40 -6.52 -15.75
CA ALA A 45 -10.91 -6.33 -17.12
C ALA A 45 -9.54 -5.62 -17.14
N PHE A 46 -9.29 -4.71 -16.20
CA PHE A 46 -7.99 -4.05 -16.06
C PHE A 46 -6.90 -5.03 -15.61
N LEU A 47 -7.17 -5.87 -14.60
CA LEU A 47 -6.23 -6.90 -14.18
C LEU A 47 -5.95 -7.92 -15.30
N ASP A 48 -6.98 -8.35 -16.02
CA ASP A 48 -6.82 -9.27 -17.16
C ASP A 48 -5.96 -8.65 -18.27
N TRP A 49 -6.12 -7.34 -18.51
CA TRP A 49 -5.28 -6.61 -19.47
C TRP A 49 -3.83 -6.50 -19.00
N LEU A 50 -3.60 -6.20 -17.72
CA LEU A 50 -2.26 -6.13 -17.13
C LEU A 50 -1.55 -7.49 -17.17
N ALA A 51 -2.28 -8.56 -16.85
CA ALA A 51 -1.73 -9.91 -16.75
C ALA A 51 -1.45 -10.58 -18.12
N LYS A 52 -1.93 -9.98 -19.21
CA LYS A 52 -1.74 -10.53 -20.54
C LYS A 52 -0.26 -10.50 -20.93
N ASP A 53 0.35 -11.68 -21.00
CA ASP A 53 1.76 -11.89 -21.36
C ASP A 53 2.75 -11.11 -20.45
N ALA A 54 2.39 -10.87 -19.20
CA ALA A 54 3.20 -10.16 -18.23
C ALA A 54 3.33 -10.91 -16.89
N LEU A 55 4.46 -10.73 -16.21
CA LEU A 55 4.60 -11.07 -14.82
C LEU A 55 3.96 -9.96 -13.99
N VAL A 56 2.87 -10.26 -13.28
CA VAL A 56 2.24 -9.33 -12.35
C VAL A 56 2.78 -9.59 -10.95
N VAL A 57 3.34 -8.56 -10.33
CA VAL A 57 3.92 -8.61 -8.98
C VAL A 57 3.14 -7.64 -8.09
N PRO A 58 2.34 -8.12 -7.15
CA PRO A 58 1.70 -7.27 -6.14
C PRO A 58 2.72 -6.54 -5.27
N VAL A 59 2.47 -5.24 -5.00
CA VAL A 59 3.29 -4.37 -4.14
C VAL A 59 2.38 -3.69 -3.13
N THR A 60 2.24 -4.26 -1.94
CA THR A 60 1.15 -3.91 -1.04
C THR A 60 1.60 -3.60 0.39
N GLY A 61 0.82 -2.78 1.10
CA GLY A 61 0.95 -2.62 2.55
C GLY A 61 0.39 -3.81 3.36
N ARG A 62 -0.29 -4.76 2.72
CA ARG A 62 -0.79 -5.97 3.37
C ARG A 62 0.38 -6.83 3.88
N SER A 63 0.21 -7.42 5.07
CA SER A 63 1.10 -8.51 5.51
C SER A 63 0.93 -9.74 4.62
N VAL A 64 1.89 -10.65 4.65
CA VAL A 64 1.82 -11.93 3.92
C VAL A 64 0.52 -12.67 4.23
N ASP A 65 0.15 -12.80 5.52
CA ASP A 65 -1.12 -13.40 5.93
C ASP A 65 -2.34 -12.71 5.29
N ALA A 66 -2.35 -11.37 5.20
CA ALA A 66 -3.43 -10.63 4.56
C ALA A 66 -3.39 -10.70 3.03
N PHE A 67 -2.20 -10.83 2.43
CA PHE A 67 -2.04 -11.05 0.99
C PHE A 67 -2.53 -12.44 0.57
N LEU A 68 -2.22 -13.48 1.32
CA LEU A 68 -2.67 -14.85 1.05
C LEU A 68 -4.21 -15.02 1.10
N ARG A 69 -4.93 -14.05 1.66
CA ARG A 69 -6.40 -14.01 1.63
C ARG A 69 -6.98 -13.23 0.45
N VAL A 70 -6.14 -12.75 -0.46
CA VAL A 70 -6.59 -12.17 -1.73
C VAL A 70 -6.96 -13.31 -2.68
N THR A 71 -8.15 -13.24 -3.27
CA THR A 71 -8.72 -14.30 -4.13
C THR A 71 -8.52 -14.03 -5.63
N LEU A 72 -7.75 -12.99 -5.98
CA LEU A 72 -7.42 -12.66 -7.35
C LEU A 72 -6.46 -13.71 -7.96
N PRO A 73 -6.46 -13.91 -9.28
CA PRO A 73 -5.56 -14.84 -9.96
C PRO A 73 -4.15 -14.28 -10.06
N LEU A 74 -3.55 -13.97 -8.91
CA LEU A 74 -2.19 -13.49 -8.78
C LEU A 74 -1.26 -14.67 -8.46
N GLY A 75 -0.03 -14.60 -8.93
CA GLY A 75 0.99 -15.57 -8.52
C GLY A 75 1.36 -15.44 -7.03
N LYS A 76 2.27 -16.30 -6.57
CA LYS A 76 2.74 -16.27 -5.18
C LYS A 76 3.78 -15.17 -4.93
N ARG A 77 4.47 -14.69 -5.98
CA ARG A 77 5.41 -13.58 -5.88
C ARG A 77 4.69 -12.31 -5.51
N ALA A 78 5.17 -11.65 -4.47
CA ALA A 78 4.60 -10.39 -4.00
C ALA A 78 5.63 -9.62 -3.17
N ILE A 79 5.42 -8.33 -3.06
CA ILE A 79 6.08 -7.43 -2.13
C ILE A 79 5.04 -7.00 -1.10
N CYS A 80 5.18 -7.47 0.13
CA CYS A 80 4.23 -7.29 1.22
C CYS A 80 4.76 -6.33 2.29
N SER A 81 3.87 -5.93 3.21
CA SER A 81 4.22 -5.11 4.39
C SER A 81 5.01 -3.86 4.04
N PHE A 82 4.55 -3.08 3.04
CA PHE A 82 5.22 -1.86 2.55
C PHE A 82 6.67 -2.09 2.10
N GLY A 83 6.99 -3.28 1.60
CA GLY A 83 8.34 -3.64 1.19
C GLY A 83 9.13 -4.43 2.24
N GLY A 84 8.56 -4.69 3.41
CA GLY A 84 9.24 -5.45 4.47
C GLY A 84 9.42 -6.93 4.15
N VAL A 85 8.60 -7.51 3.27
CA VAL A 85 8.70 -8.91 2.85
C VAL A 85 8.59 -9.01 1.34
N ILE A 86 9.57 -9.67 0.71
CA ILE A 86 9.50 -10.09 -0.70
C ILE A 86 9.26 -11.59 -0.72
N LEU A 87 8.23 -12.04 -1.42
CA LEU A 87 7.94 -13.44 -1.63
C LEU A 87 8.47 -13.92 -2.99
N ASP A 88 9.11 -15.06 -3.00
CA ASP A 88 9.59 -15.74 -4.20
C ASP A 88 8.45 -16.46 -4.97
N ALA A 89 8.80 -17.27 -5.98
CA ALA A 89 7.84 -18.01 -6.79
C ALA A 89 7.05 -19.07 -6.01
N ASP A 90 7.62 -19.56 -4.92
CA ASP A 90 7.02 -20.57 -4.05
C ASP A 90 6.22 -19.95 -2.91
N GLY A 91 6.27 -18.61 -2.80
CA GLY A 91 5.58 -17.83 -1.76
C GLY A 91 6.35 -17.84 -0.44
N GLN A 92 7.66 -18.08 -0.48
CA GLN A 92 8.52 -18.01 0.69
C GLN A 92 9.23 -16.64 0.73
N PRO A 93 9.56 -16.13 1.92
CA PRO A 93 10.39 -14.94 2.04
C PRO A 93 11.72 -15.09 1.31
N GLU A 94 12.07 -14.14 0.45
CA GLU A 94 13.36 -14.12 -0.24
C GLU A 94 14.48 -13.95 0.79
N PRO A 95 15.45 -14.88 0.86
CA PRO A 95 16.37 -14.96 2.00
C PRO A 95 17.29 -13.74 2.16
N GLU A 96 17.80 -13.18 1.06
CA GLU A 96 18.71 -12.04 1.12
C GLU A 96 17.97 -10.77 1.57
N TRP A 97 16.79 -10.52 1.00
CA TRP A 97 15.95 -9.39 1.42
C TRP A 97 15.51 -9.52 2.87
N HIS A 98 15.12 -10.73 3.27
CA HIS A 98 14.74 -11.01 4.66
C HIS A 98 15.89 -10.72 5.62
N GLY A 99 17.11 -11.12 5.28
CA GLY A 99 18.31 -10.81 6.07
C GLY A 99 18.56 -9.31 6.21
N ARG A 100 18.43 -8.54 5.11
CA ARG A 100 18.53 -7.06 5.13
C ARG A 100 17.48 -6.44 6.03
N MET A 101 16.23 -6.93 5.98
CA MET A 101 15.15 -6.42 6.81
C MET A 101 15.32 -6.79 8.29
N ALA A 102 15.84 -7.99 8.58
CA ALA A 102 16.12 -8.41 9.96
C ALA A 102 17.21 -7.54 10.60
N GLU A 103 18.28 -7.22 9.86
CA GLU A 103 19.33 -6.31 10.31
C GLU A 103 18.75 -4.88 10.55
N ALA A 104 18.00 -4.36 9.60
CA ALA A 104 17.43 -3.01 9.69
C ALA A 104 16.36 -2.89 10.79
N ALA A 105 15.56 -3.93 11.04
CA ALA A 105 14.58 -3.97 12.12
C ALA A 105 15.23 -4.14 13.50
N GLY A 106 16.49 -4.62 13.55
CA GLY A 106 17.23 -4.78 14.79
C GLY A 106 17.33 -3.47 15.57
N GLY A 107 16.88 -3.49 16.83
CA GLY A 107 16.91 -2.30 17.71
C GLY A 107 15.76 -1.31 17.51
N THR A 108 14.79 -1.57 16.63
CA THR A 108 13.63 -0.67 16.44
C THR A 108 12.44 -1.01 17.34
N GLU A 109 12.45 -2.13 18.06
CA GLU A 109 11.31 -2.57 18.87
C GLU A 109 10.96 -1.58 19.99
N ASP A 110 11.95 -1.09 20.73
CA ASP A 110 11.72 -0.11 21.81
C ASP A 110 11.10 1.19 21.27
N ALA A 111 11.56 1.65 20.10
CA ALA A 111 10.98 2.83 19.44
C ALA A 111 9.55 2.57 18.96
N MET A 112 9.26 1.38 18.46
CA MET A 112 7.90 0.98 18.07
C MET A 112 6.98 0.88 19.29
N ASP A 113 7.43 0.29 20.39
CA ASP A 113 6.64 0.16 21.61
C ASP A 113 6.35 1.54 22.23
N GLY A 114 7.34 2.43 22.30
CA GLY A 114 7.16 3.79 22.75
C GLY A 114 6.17 4.60 21.88
N LEU A 115 6.29 4.47 20.56
CA LEU A 115 5.39 5.12 19.63
C LEU A 115 3.97 4.53 19.68
N LEU A 116 3.85 3.21 19.88
CA LEU A 116 2.57 2.55 20.08
C LEU A 116 1.86 3.07 21.33
N GLY A 117 2.60 3.28 22.43
CA GLY A 117 2.12 3.95 23.65
C GLY A 117 1.61 5.35 23.37
N SER A 118 2.40 6.16 22.63
CA SER A 118 2.00 7.51 22.23
C SER A 118 0.72 7.54 21.40
N VAL A 119 0.52 6.56 20.50
CA VAL A 119 -0.74 6.39 19.74
C VAL A 119 -1.89 6.07 20.69
N ALA A 120 -1.69 5.19 21.67
CA ALA A 120 -2.72 4.81 22.63
C ALA A 120 -3.17 6.01 23.48
N ASP A 121 -2.21 6.78 24.01
CA ASP A 121 -2.47 7.97 24.83
C ASP A 121 -3.17 9.07 24.02
N ALA A 122 -2.72 9.32 22.80
CA ALA A 122 -3.36 10.28 21.90
C ALA A 122 -4.80 9.87 21.56
N ALA A 123 -5.03 8.59 21.25
CA ALA A 123 -6.35 8.07 20.96
C ALA A 123 -7.29 8.21 22.17
N ALA A 124 -6.84 7.86 23.37
CA ALA A 124 -7.61 8.01 24.60
C ALA A 124 -7.90 9.48 24.93
N GLY A 125 -6.88 10.36 24.89
CA GLY A 125 -7.01 11.78 25.20
C GLY A 125 -7.96 12.51 24.23
N HIS A 126 -8.01 12.12 22.98
CA HIS A 126 -8.87 12.69 21.95
C HIS A 126 -10.14 11.90 21.68
N ARG A 127 -10.41 10.82 22.45
CA ARG A 127 -11.59 9.95 22.35
C ARG A 127 -11.79 9.38 20.94
N VAL A 128 -10.69 9.00 20.28
CA VAL A 128 -10.74 8.35 18.96
C VAL A 128 -10.71 6.84 19.14
N ASP A 129 -11.77 6.17 18.68
CA ASP A 129 -11.91 4.70 18.83
C ASP A 129 -11.12 3.97 17.74
N VAL A 130 -9.89 3.54 18.08
CA VAL A 130 -8.99 2.84 17.18
C VAL A 130 -8.48 1.54 17.79
N ARG A 131 -8.18 0.58 16.93
CA ARG A 131 -7.27 -0.52 17.25
C ARG A 131 -5.90 -0.25 16.67
N HIS A 132 -4.87 -0.51 17.43
CA HIS A 132 -3.49 -0.27 17.05
C HIS A 132 -2.60 -1.45 17.47
N ARG A 133 -1.59 -1.75 16.68
CA ARG A 133 -0.64 -2.83 16.97
C ARG A 133 0.59 -2.73 16.11
N ILE A 134 1.70 -3.29 16.58
CA ILE A 134 2.85 -3.59 15.74
C ILE A 134 2.51 -4.75 14.81
N ILE A 135 2.73 -4.56 13.53
CA ILE A 135 2.62 -5.64 12.53
C ILE A 135 3.94 -6.39 12.52
N ARG A 136 3.86 -7.66 12.89
CA ARG A 136 4.95 -8.62 12.73
C ARG A 136 4.65 -9.48 11.51
N ASP A 137 5.62 -9.57 10.59
CA ASP A 137 5.48 -10.35 9.38
C ASP A 137 6.82 -11.06 9.06
N ALA A 138 6.77 -12.30 8.63
CA ALA A 138 7.95 -13.15 8.47
C ALA A 138 8.88 -13.16 9.72
N GLY A 139 8.30 -13.05 10.93
CA GLY A 139 9.03 -13.01 12.20
C GLY A 139 9.60 -11.64 12.61
N LEU A 140 9.49 -10.60 11.76
CA LEU A 140 10.09 -9.28 11.99
C LEU A 140 9.03 -8.24 12.41
N PRO A 141 9.33 -7.35 13.37
CA PRO A 141 8.52 -6.17 13.66
C PRO A 141 8.74 -5.14 12.55
N LEU A 142 7.71 -4.84 11.76
CA LEU A 142 7.88 -4.03 10.57
C LEU A 142 7.30 -2.62 10.71
N TYR A 143 6.05 -2.49 11.17
CA TYR A 143 5.40 -1.17 11.28
C TYR A 143 4.25 -1.18 12.28
N ILE A 144 3.77 0.02 12.66
CA ILE A 144 2.58 0.16 13.50
C ILE A 144 1.37 0.40 12.60
N SER A 145 0.34 -0.43 12.76
CA SER A 145 -0.95 -0.26 12.11
C SER A 145 -1.97 0.30 13.10
N VAL A 146 -2.65 1.35 12.70
CA VAL A 146 -3.76 1.96 13.45
C VAL A 146 -4.99 1.97 12.56
N LYS A 147 -6.13 1.55 13.09
CA LYS A 147 -7.36 1.49 12.32
C LYS A 147 -8.55 1.96 13.13
N HIS A 148 -9.28 2.94 12.61
CA HIS A 148 -10.51 3.43 13.22
C HIS A 148 -11.61 2.37 13.16
N ASN A 149 -12.23 2.05 14.30
CA ASN A 149 -13.18 0.93 14.41
C ASN A 149 -14.49 1.18 13.65
N ALA A 150 -15.03 2.39 13.74
CA ALA A 150 -16.22 2.78 12.97
C ALA A 150 -15.91 3.16 11.52
N GLY A 151 -14.64 3.15 11.09
CA GLY A 151 -14.25 3.42 9.72
C GLY A 151 -14.17 4.90 9.35
N ASP A 152 -14.07 5.81 10.31
CA ASP A 152 -13.97 7.25 10.06
C ASP A 152 -12.55 7.65 9.62
N GLY A 153 -12.44 8.16 8.39
CA GLY A 153 -11.16 8.62 7.83
C GLY A 153 -10.76 10.02 8.34
N GLY A 154 -11.73 10.88 8.67
CA GLY A 154 -11.47 12.19 9.23
C GLY A 154 -10.87 12.11 10.62
N GLU A 155 -11.43 11.24 11.48
CA GLU A 155 -10.89 10.97 12.81
C GLU A 155 -9.48 10.33 12.73
N THR A 156 -9.25 9.47 11.75
CA THR A 156 -7.92 8.87 11.52
C THR A 156 -6.90 9.94 11.12
N ALA A 157 -7.25 10.85 10.21
CA ALA A 157 -6.39 11.95 9.80
C ALA A 157 -6.11 12.93 10.95
N ARG A 158 -7.12 13.23 11.78
CA ARG A 158 -6.97 14.04 12.99
C ARG A 158 -6.00 13.38 13.98
N LEU A 159 -6.14 12.08 14.22
CA LEU A 159 -5.24 11.34 15.10
C LEU A 159 -3.80 11.34 14.55
N ALA A 160 -3.61 11.21 13.24
CA ALA A 160 -2.30 11.29 12.61
C ALA A 160 -1.60 12.63 12.89
N THR A 161 -2.35 13.75 12.82
CA THR A 161 -1.83 15.08 13.16
C THR A 161 -1.43 15.17 14.63
N VAL A 162 -2.22 14.61 15.54
CA VAL A 162 -1.93 14.61 16.99
C VAL A 162 -0.70 13.78 17.33
N VAL A 163 -0.54 12.62 16.66
CA VAL A 163 0.60 11.69 16.91
C VAL A 163 1.89 12.19 16.24
N SER A 164 1.80 12.98 15.18
CA SER A 164 2.95 13.43 14.38
C SER A 164 4.14 13.97 15.19
N PRO A 165 3.97 14.77 16.26
CA PRO A 165 5.10 15.25 17.05
C PRO A 165 5.86 14.16 17.83
N ALA A 166 5.23 13.00 18.06
CA ALA A 166 5.86 11.86 18.74
C ALA A 166 6.53 10.88 17.77
N VAL A 167 6.35 11.06 16.46
CA VAL A 167 6.93 10.18 15.45
C VAL A 167 8.41 10.48 15.29
N PRO A 168 9.31 9.49 15.42
CA PRO A 168 10.74 9.72 15.29
C PRO A 168 11.14 10.25 13.90
N GLU A 169 12.25 10.97 13.84
CA GLU A 169 12.80 11.48 12.59
C GLU A 169 13.04 10.32 11.58
N GLY A 170 12.74 10.58 10.32
CA GLY A 170 12.86 9.60 9.23
C GLY A 170 11.68 8.61 9.12
N TRP A 171 10.79 8.55 10.10
CA TRP A 171 9.59 7.73 9.99
C TRP A 171 8.52 8.42 9.14
N THR A 172 7.68 7.61 8.50
CA THR A 172 6.58 8.10 7.66
C THR A 172 5.24 7.76 8.27
N ILE A 173 4.33 8.74 8.31
CA ILE A 173 2.90 8.53 8.60
C ILE A 173 2.17 8.37 7.27
N HIS A 174 1.65 7.18 7.01
CA HIS A 174 0.79 6.91 5.86
C HIS A 174 -0.67 6.81 6.31
N VAL A 175 -1.55 7.64 5.73
CA VAL A 175 -2.99 7.61 6.00
C VAL A 175 -3.75 7.30 4.71
N ASN A 176 -4.59 6.26 4.77
CA ASN A 176 -5.53 5.94 3.70
C ASN A 176 -6.90 5.60 4.29
N GLY A 177 -7.84 6.54 4.16
CA GLY A 177 -9.17 6.41 4.77
C GLY A 177 -9.09 6.18 6.28
N ASN A 178 -9.66 5.10 6.77
CA ASN A 178 -9.67 4.75 8.18
C ASN A 178 -8.46 3.94 8.66
N ASN A 179 -7.41 3.87 7.87
CA ASN A 179 -6.15 3.21 8.22
C ASN A 179 -5.02 4.24 8.30
N MET A 180 -4.18 4.11 9.32
CA MET A 180 -2.91 4.81 9.45
C MET A 180 -1.81 3.78 9.67
N ALA A 181 -0.68 3.96 9.02
CA ALA A 181 0.53 3.17 9.26
C ALA A 181 1.68 4.11 9.63
N LEU A 182 2.45 3.74 10.66
CA LEU A 182 3.68 4.43 11.04
C LEU A 182 4.83 3.55 10.58
N LEU A 183 5.56 4.01 9.59
CA LEU A 183 6.57 3.24 8.86
C LEU A 183 7.95 3.68 9.27
N PRO A 184 8.81 2.80 9.80
CA PRO A 184 10.21 3.11 10.04
C PRO A 184 10.96 3.37 8.72
N PRO A 185 12.10 4.08 8.76
CA PRO A 185 12.81 4.53 7.57
C PRO A 185 13.35 3.41 6.68
N PHE A 186 13.51 2.19 7.21
CA PHE A 186 13.96 1.04 6.43
C PHE A 186 12.86 0.42 5.56
N LEU A 187 11.57 0.74 5.82
CA LEU A 187 10.47 0.25 4.99
C LEU A 187 10.20 1.19 3.82
N GLY A 188 10.05 0.61 2.64
CA GLY A 188 9.67 1.34 1.44
C GLY A 188 9.39 0.41 0.27
N LYS A 189 8.24 0.58 -0.38
CA LYS A 189 7.88 -0.16 -1.58
C LYS A 189 8.94 -0.01 -2.68
N ALA A 190 9.53 1.18 -2.83
CA ALA A 190 10.54 1.48 -3.84
C ALA A 190 11.81 0.63 -3.69
N ALA A 191 12.39 0.57 -2.49
CA ALA A 191 13.60 -0.21 -2.23
C ALA A 191 13.38 -1.71 -2.51
N ALA A 192 12.20 -2.23 -2.12
CA ALA A 192 11.87 -3.63 -2.38
C ALA A 192 11.63 -3.92 -3.87
N VAL A 193 11.02 -2.99 -4.61
CA VAL A 193 10.85 -3.13 -6.07
C VAL A 193 12.20 -3.05 -6.78
N ALA A 194 13.10 -2.14 -6.38
CA ALA A 194 14.45 -2.06 -6.94
C ALA A 194 15.21 -3.38 -6.75
N PHE A 195 15.20 -3.92 -5.53
CA PHE A 195 15.81 -5.22 -5.25
C PHE A 195 15.16 -6.35 -6.08
N PHE A 196 13.83 -6.34 -6.20
CA PHE A 196 13.12 -7.34 -7.00
C PHE A 196 13.51 -7.26 -8.48
N MET A 197 13.63 -6.06 -9.03
CA MET A 197 14.08 -5.85 -10.42
C MET A 197 15.48 -6.40 -10.63
N GLU A 198 16.42 -6.07 -9.78
CA GLU A 198 17.80 -6.55 -9.85
C GLU A 198 17.85 -8.09 -9.76
N ARG A 199 17.15 -8.67 -8.80
CA ARG A 199 17.24 -10.08 -8.46
C ARG A 199 16.48 -11.00 -9.40
N PHE A 200 15.27 -10.61 -9.83
CA PHE A 200 14.35 -11.51 -10.54
C PHE A 200 14.00 -11.08 -11.96
N VAL A 201 14.15 -9.81 -12.30
CA VAL A 201 13.87 -9.34 -13.65
C VAL A 201 15.10 -9.51 -14.53
N GLY A 202 16.30 -9.22 -14.00
CA GLY A 202 17.58 -9.46 -14.66
C GLY A 202 17.79 -8.60 -15.91
N GLU A 203 18.84 -8.89 -16.65
CA GLU A 203 19.23 -8.16 -17.84
C GLU A 203 18.38 -8.48 -19.07
N GLY A 204 18.30 -7.54 -20.02
CA GLY A 204 17.63 -7.66 -21.32
C GLY A 204 16.44 -6.71 -21.47
N PRO A 205 15.82 -6.67 -22.65
CA PRO A 205 14.73 -5.75 -22.93
C PRO A 205 13.46 -6.17 -22.16
N VAL A 206 13.16 -5.45 -21.11
CA VAL A 206 11.98 -5.62 -20.26
C VAL A 206 11.19 -4.32 -20.29
N LEU A 207 9.88 -4.39 -20.43
CA LEU A 207 8.96 -3.28 -20.18
C LEU A 207 8.42 -3.39 -18.75
N THR A 208 8.57 -2.35 -17.97
CA THR A 208 8.10 -2.27 -16.60
C THR A 208 6.96 -1.26 -16.47
N VAL A 209 5.91 -1.64 -15.73
CA VAL A 209 4.75 -0.77 -15.45
C VAL A 209 4.49 -0.75 -13.96
N GLY A 210 4.49 0.44 -13.37
CA GLY A 210 4.07 0.66 -11.98
C GLY A 210 2.61 1.10 -11.92
N VAL A 211 1.79 0.43 -11.12
CA VAL A 211 0.36 0.74 -10.97
C VAL A 211 0.05 0.94 -9.49
N GLY A 212 -0.47 2.12 -9.12
CA GLY A 212 -0.76 2.45 -7.71
C GLY A 212 -1.73 3.60 -7.57
N ASP A 213 -2.30 3.77 -6.37
CA ASP A 213 -3.29 4.81 -6.08
C ASP A 213 -2.79 5.84 -5.05
N SER A 214 -1.85 5.48 -4.20
CA SER A 214 -1.42 6.27 -3.04
C SER A 214 -0.05 6.92 -3.24
N LEU A 215 0.24 7.94 -2.43
CA LEU A 215 1.54 8.61 -2.47
C LEU A 215 2.70 7.68 -2.07
N THR A 216 2.43 6.62 -1.31
CA THR A 216 3.46 5.60 -1.00
C THR A 216 3.83 4.73 -2.21
N ASP A 217 3.04 4.79 -3.28
CA ASP A 217 3.28 4.01 -4.50
C ASP A 217 4.18 4.76 -5.48
N VAL A 218 4.19 6.09 -5.42
CA VAL A 218 4.93 6.94 -6.36
C VAL A 218 6.39 6.51 -6.48
N GLY A 219 7.04 6.24 -5.34
CA GLY A 219 8.46 5.88 -5.34
C GLY A 219 8.79 4.58 -6.11
N PHE A 220 7.93 3.56 -6.08
CA PHE A 220 8.17 2.38 -6.91
C PHE A 220 7.70 2.57 -8.36
N MET A 221 6.67 3.40 -8.57
CA MET A 221 6.20 3.71 -9.92
C MET A 221 7.25 4.49 -10.73
N GLU A 222 8.03 5.35 -10.07
CA GLU A 222 9.15 6.08 -10.68
C GLU A 222 10.29 5.17 -11.18
N LEU A 223 10.42 3.97 -10.61
CA LEU A 223 11.41 2.99 -11.05
C LEU A 223 10.98 2.26 -12.34
N CYS A 224 9.74 2.40 -12.76
CA CYS A 224 9.17 1.73 -13.92
C CYS A 224 9.20 2.62 -15.16
N ASP A 225 9.15 2.01 -16.36
CA ASP A 225 9.07 2.75 -17.63
C ASP A 225 7.76 3.54 -17.76
N TYR A 226 6.67 3.02 -17.19
CA TYR A 226 5.35 3.67 -17.20
C TYR A 226 4.69 3.60 -15.83
N ALA A 227 4.01 4.69 -15.46
CA ALA A 227 3.21 4.83 -14.26
C ALA A 227 1.72 4.93 -14.61
N VAL A 228 0.87 4.16 -13.93
CA VAL A 228 -0.59 4.14 -14.13
C VAL A 228 -1.28 4.32 -12.79
N ALA A 229 -2.23 5.24 -12.71
CA ALA A 229 -3.02 5.46 -11.49
C ALA A 229 -4.53 5.49 -11.78
N PRO A 230 -5.37 4.93 -10.87
CA PRO A 230 -6.81 5.11 -10.97
C PRO A 230 -7.19 6.61 -10.92
N THR A 231 -8.16 7.01 -11.72
CA THR A 231 -8.60 8.43 -11.79
C THR A 231 -9.16 8.96 -10.46
N LYS A 232 -9.63 8.06 -9.59
CA LYS A 232 -10.06 8.38 -8.21
C LYS A 232 -9.01 7.86 -7.22
N SER A 233 -7.86 8.51 -7.17
CA SER A 233 -6.71 8.12 -6.34
C SER A 233 -6.12 9.33 -5.63
N GLN A 234 -5.28 9.09 -4.61
CA GLN A 234 -4.51 10.17 -3.96
C GLN A 234 -3.58 10.85 -4.97
N ILE A 235 -2.91 10.05 -5.81
CA ILE A 235 -1.98 10.55 -6.84
C ILE A 235 -2.69 11.54 -7.77
N VAL A 236 -3.80 11.13 -8.37
CA VAL A 236 -4.54 12.00 -9.31
C VAL A 236 -5.13 13.22 -8.59
N SER A 237 -5.57 13.08 -7.34
CA SER A 237 -6.07 14.21 -6.55
C SER A 237 -4.99 15.29 -6.36
N VAL A 238 -3.75 14.90 -6.02
CA VAL A 238 -2.63 15.84 -5.87
C VAL A 238 -2.30 16.51 -7.21
N LEU A 239 -2.24 15.76 -8.31
CA LEU A 239 -1.97 16.30 -9.64
C LEU A 239 -3.06 17.30 -10.10
N SER A 240 -4.33 17.01 -9.81
CA SER A 240 -5.46 17.90 -10.15
C SER A 240 -5.39 19.22 -9.38
N TRP A 241 -4.87 19.23 -8.16
CA TRP A 241 -4.67 20.45 -7.38
C TRP A 241 -3.57 21.35 -7.93
N GLN A 242 -2.55 20.76 -8.57
CA GLN A 242 -1.42 21.50 -9.15
C GLN A 242 -1.72 22.05 -10.55
N THR A 243 -2.81 21.63 -11.18
CA THR A 243 -3.23 22.15 -12.50
C THR A 243 -4.33 23.19 -12.30
N PRO A 244 -4.06 24.50 -12.41
CA PRO A 244 -5.13 25.51 -12.41
C PRO A 244 -6.08 25.18 -13.55
N LEU A 245 -7.35 24.96 -13.25
CA LEU A 245 -8.39 24.96 -14.27
C LEU A 245 -8.32 26.33 -14.94
N ALA A 246 -8.01 26.36 -16.23
CA ALA A 246 -8.15 27.58 -17.01
C ALA A 246 -9.56 28.11 -16.77
N ALA A 247 -9.67 29.31 -16.22
CA ALA A 247 -10.94 29.98 -16.03
C ALA A 247 -11.66 29.93 -17.37
N SER A 248 -12.80 29.24 -17.41
CA SER A 248 -13.71 29.29 -18.54
C SER A 248 -14.08 30.75 -18.75
N GLY A 249 -13.50 31.38 -19.76
CA GLY A 249 -13.81 32.74 -20.12
C GLY A 249 -15.31 32.82 -20.39
N THR A 250 -16.01 33.51 -19.53
CA THR A 250 -17.36 34.03 -19.81
C THR A 250 -17.20 35.03 -20.95
N GLY A 251 -17.40 34.52 -22.17
CA GLY A 251 -17.56 35.41 -23.33
C GLY A 251 -18.82 36.23 -23.12
N GLU A 252 -18.63 37.46 -22.68
CA GLU A 252 -19.62 38.50 -22.88
C GLU A 252 -19.85 38.65 -24.40
N LYS A 253 -21.04 38.33 -24.83
CA LYS A 253 -21.51 38.72 -26.15
C LYS A 253 -22.01 40.16 -26.02
N ALA A 254 -21.31 41.09 -26.65
CA ALA A 254 -21.84 42.38 -27.04
C ALA A 254 -22.86 42.22 -28.19
#